data_cc741eac34d679509fcd1a780b2a061d
#
_entry.id   cc741eac34d679509fcd1a780b2a061d
#
_cell.length_a   1.000
_cell.length_b   1.000
_cell.length_c   1.000
_cell.angle_alpha   90.00
_cell.angle_beta   90.00
_cell.angle_gamma   90.00
#
_symmetry.space_group_name_H-M   'P 1'
#
loop_
_entity.id
_entity.type
_entity.pdbx_description
1 polymer ?
#
loop_
_entity_poly.entity_id
_entity_poly.type
_entity_poly.pdbx_seq_one_letter_code
_entity_poly.pdbx_strand_id
1 'polypeptide(L)'
;MRFMGWEPGLRALFHGIPVFDPDTTDLRGLDGAPLDPNQAFTLDDIGNEAARHFLRTAGYLWVRGAFDADEVAGMLANTAVLADEARPGDMTSWWGRDSGGAEVLTRVLRAASRPGLRALADDPRIRRIVEASDEDLAPKVPDDPEAVDRVTVLWKRPDMAEGLADLPWHRDCGMGGHAINCPSAVLTICLTDGSPEAGQLRFLPGSHRGAFPFVDGTDVEAPGGIGLPIEAGDVTMHYSDLMHASLPPTSSDGPYRISVLIGFSPSDAGHHRGERHYNDALLINKDGQIDHLGQRLADGG
;
A
#
# COMPACT_ATOMS: atom_id res chain seq x y z
N MET A 1 9.09 -20.62 -16.97
CA MET A 1 10.11 -20.78 -15.92
C MET A 1 9.63 -21.87 -14.95
N ARG A 2 10.32 -22.97 -14.73
CA ARG A 2 9.88 -23.96 -13.75
C ARG A 2 10.27 -23.43 -12.38
N PHE A 3 9.30 -23.17 -11.51
CA PHE A 3 9.54 -22.93 -10.09
C PHE A 3 10.19 -24.18 -9.47
N MET A 4 11.49 -24.24 -9.51
CA MET A 4 12.28 -25.31 -8.90
C MET A 4 12.58 -24.94 -7.45
N GLY A 5 11.83 -25.52 -6.56
CA GLY A 5 12.22 -25.68 -5.16
C GLY A 5 11.93 -24.52 -4.25
N TRP A 6 10.69 -24.40 -3.81
CA TRP A 6 10.40 -23.67 -2.58
C TRP A 6 11.26 -24.23 -1.45
N GLU A 7 11.96 -23.35 -0.74
CA GLU A 7 12.56 -23.70 0.53
C GLU A 7 11.49 -24.37 1.43
N PRO A 8 11.81 -25.47 2.12
CA PRO A 8 10.83 -26.18 2.96
C PRO A 8 10.11 -25.28 3.97
N GLY A 9 10.76 -24.22 4.43
CA GLY A 9 10.17 -23.22 5.33
C GLY A 9 9.07 -22.38 4.67
N LEU A 10 9.23 -21.96 3.42
CA LEU A 10 8.21 -21.21 2.69
C LEU A 10 6.97 -22.07 2.38
N ARG A 11 7.15 -23.38 2.15
CA ARG A 11 6.02 -24.31 1.99
C ARG A 11 5.16 -24.42 3.24
N ALA A 12 5.77 -24.36 4.42
CA ALA A 12 5.03 -24.43 5.68
C ALA A 12 4.17 -23.16 5.90
N LEU A 13 4.65 -22.00 5.45
CA LEU A 13 3.94 -20.73 5.56
C LEU A 13 2.64 -20.66 4.74
N PHE A 14 2.63 -21.34 3.60
CA PHE A 14 1.50 -21.31 2.67
C PHE A 14 0.72 -22.62 2.60
N HIS A 15 0.82 -23.46 3.65
CA HIS A 15 0.15 -24.75 3.65
C HIS A 15 -1.37 -24.61 3.48
N GLY A 16 -1.88 -25.15 2.39
CA GLY A 16 -3.32 -25.11 2.07
C GLY A 16 -3.76 -23.87 1.27
N ILE A 17 -2.87 -22.92 0.98
CA ILE A 17 -3.17 -21.77 0.13
C ILE A 17 -2.73 -22.09 -1.31
N PRO A 18 -3.59 -21.86 -2.34
CA PRO A 18 -3.19 -22.03 -3.72
C PRO A 18 -1.98 -21.14 -4.07
N VAL A 19 -1.06 -21.66 -4.85
CA VAL A 19 0.04 -20.85 -5.37
C VAL A 19 -0.47 -19.99 -6.50
N PHE A 20 -0.20 -18.70 -6.43
CA PHE A 20 -0.41 -17.77 -7.54
C PHE A 20 0.79 -17.83 -8.48
N ASP A 21 0.54 -18.09 -9.75
CA ASP A 21 1.53 -18.08 -10.81
C ASP A 21 1.14 -17.01 -11.86
N PRO A 22 1.89 -15.90 -11.95
CA PRO A 22 1.56 -14.82 -12.87
C PRO A 22 1.64 -15.24 -14.34
N ASP A 23 2.46 -16.24 -14.67
CA ASP A 23 2.66 -16.70 -16.05
C ASP A 23 1.50 -17.59 -16.53
N THR A 24 0.78 -18.23 -15.62
CA THR A 24 -0.33 -19.14 -15.95
C THR A 24 -1.70 -18.63 -15.52
N THR A 25 -1.75 -17.57 -14.70
CA THR A 25 -3.01 -17.00 -14.24
C THR A 25 -3.66 -16.16 -15.36
N ASP A 26 -4.77 -16.65 -15.86
CA ASP A 26 -5.55 -15.99 -16.90
C ASP A 26 -6.60 -15.07 -16.27
N LEU A 27 -6.35 -13.76 -16.32
CA LEU A 27 -7.28 -12.75 -15.83
C LEU A 27 -8.20 -12.31 -16.97
N ARG A 28 -9.51 -12.48 -16.79
CA ARG A 28 -10.52 -12.18 -17.81
C ARG A 28 -11.48 -11.07 -17.36
N GLY A 29 -11.85 -10.22 -18.31
CA GLY A 29 -12.96 -9.29 -18.17
C GLY A 29 -14.32 -9.98 -18.22
N LEU A 30 -15.38 -9.23 -17.98
CA LEU A 30 -16.77 -9.75 -18.06
C LEU A 30 -17.15 -10.29 -19.44
N ASP A 31 -16.52 -9.78 -20.48
CA ASP A 31 -16.70 -10.21 -21.88
C ASP A 31 -15.89 -11.46 -22.24
N GLY A 32 -15.10 -11.97 -21.29
CA GLY A 32 -14.19 -13.10 -21.49
C GLY A 32 -12.89 -12.74 -22.21
N ALA A 33 -12.67 -11.48 -22.60
CA ALA A 33 -11.40 -11.02 -23.14
C ALA A 33 -10.32 -10.94 -22.04
N PRO A 34 -9.02 -10.96 -22.38
CA PRO A 34 -7.97 -10.68 -21.42
C PRO A 34 -8.21 -9.33 -20.72
N LEU A 35 -8.06 -9.32 -19.39
CA LEU A 35 -8.23 -8.11 -18.60
C LEU A 35 -7.11 -7.11 -18.97
N ASP A 36 -7.47 -5.86 -19.22
CA ASP A 36 -6.47 -4.79 -19.34
C ASP A 36 -6.03 -4.35 -17.95
N PRO A 37 -4.80 -4.63 -17.53
CA PRO A 37 -4.34 -4.28 -16.19
C PRO A 37 -4.17 -2.76 -15.99
N ASN A 38 -4.18 -1.96 -17.05
CA ASN A 38 -4.13 -0.50 -16.97
C ASN A 38 -5.52 0.15 -17.06
N GLN A 39 -6.58 -0.64 -16.97
CA GLN A 39 -7.94 -0.10 -17.01
C GLN A 39 -8.17 0.87 -15.85
N ALA A 40 -8.52 2.10 -16.19
CA ALA A 40 -8.96 3.11 -15.24
C ALA A 40 -10.48 3.23 -15.23
N PHE A 41 -11.00 3.66 -14.08
CA PHE A 41 -12.41 3.96 -13.85
C PHE A 41 -12.57 5.43 -13.46
N THR A 42 -13.78 5.94 -13.54
CA THR A 42 -14.18 7.22 -12.93
C THR A 42 -15.07 6.95 -11.72
N LEU A 43 -15.36 7.96 -10.92
CA LEU A 43 -16.32 7.82 -9.81
C LEU A 43 -17.69 7.35 -10.30
N ASP A 44 -18.09 7.71 -11.52
CA ASP A 44 -19.38 7.28 -12.07
C ASP A 44 -19.39 5.78 -12.42
N ASP A 45 -18.24 5.21 -12.73
CA ASP A 45 -18.10 3.79 -13.09
C ASP A 45 -18.09 2.86 -11.86
N ILE A 46 -17.74 3.36 -10.68
CA ILE A 46 -17.48 2.52 -9.49
C ILE A 46 -18.70 1.71 -9.05
N GLY A 47 -19.91 2.17 -9.30
CA GLY A 47 -21.15 1.41 -9.04
C GLY A 47 -21.40 0.28 -10.01
N ASN A 48 -20.68 0.20 -11.12
CA ASN A 48 -20.92 -0.75 -12.21
C ASN A 48 -20.29 -2.12 -11.92
N GLU A 49 -20.90 -3.18 -12.44
CA GLU A 49 -20.38 -4.55 -12.33
C GLU A 49 -18.98 -4.69 -12.95
N ALA A 50 -18.64 -3.90 -13.95
CA ALA A 50 -17.31 -3.91 -14.55
C ALA A 50 -16.20 -3.53 -13.55
N ALA A 51 -16.39 -2.48 -12.76
CA ALA A 51 -15.43 -2.08 -11.74
C ALA A 51 -15.32 -3.11 -10.60
N ARG A 52 -16.45 -3.64 -10.14
CA ARG A 52 -16.51 -4.70 -9.13
C ARG A 52 -15.82 -5.97 -9.60
N HIS A 53 -16.10 -6.40 -10.84
CA HIS A 53 -15.47 -7.56 -11.45
C HIS A 53 -13.95 -7.36 -11.59
N PHE A 54 -13.53 -6.17 -12.04
CA PHE A 54 -12.12 -5.84 -12.16
C PHE A 54 -11.42 -5.93 -10.79
N LEU A 55 -12.00 -5.33 -9.73
CA LEU A 55 -11.45 -5.41 -8.38
C LEU A 55 -11.32 -6.86 -7.91
N ARG A 56 -12.37 -7.67 -8.05
CA ARG A 56 -12.34 -9.09 -7.66
C ARG A 56 -11.30 -9.90 -8.45
N THR A 57 -11.05 -9.53 -9.70
CA THR A 57 -10.16 -10.27 -10.61
C THR A 57 -8.71 -9.81 -10.49
N ALA A 58 -8.46 -8.51 -10.55
CA ALA A 58 -7.13 -7.91 -10.50
C ALA A 58 -6.63 -7.65 -9.07
N GLY A 59 -7.54 -7.40 -8.13
CA GLY A 59 -7.24 -7.11 -6.72
C GLY A 59 -7.03 -5.64 -6.40
N TYR A 60 -7.19 -4.75 -7.37
CA TYR A 60 -7.09 -3.30 -7.20
C TYR A 60 -8.07 -2.57 -8.12
N LEU A 61 -8.27 -1.28 -7.83
CA LEU A 61 -8.92 -0.31 -8.70
C LEU A 61 -8.02 0.91 -8.88
N TRP A 62 -8.13 1.55 -10.04
CA TRP A 62 -7.59 2.87 -10.30
C TRP A 62 -8.72 3.80 -10.73
N VAL A 63 -9.00 4.81 -9.92
CA VAL A 63 -10.08 5.79 -10.11
C VAL A 63 -9.46 7.13 -10.44
N ARG A 64 -9.70 7.63 -11.65
CA ARG A 64 -9.14 8.87 -12.14
C ARG A 64 -9.95 10.07 -11.70
N GLY A 65 -9.23 11.15 -11.35
CA GLY A 65 -9.80 12.47 -11.10
C GLY A 65 -10.84 12.47 -9.97
N ALA A 66 -10.62 11.68 -8.92
CA ALA A 66 -11.51 11.64 -7.76
C ALA A 66 -11.47 12.96 -6.97
N PHE A 67 -10.34 13.66 -7.00
CA PHE A 67 -10.13 14.95 -6.37
C PHE A 67 -9.60 15.96 -7.39
N ASP A 68 -10.07 17.21 -7.30
CA ASP A 68 -9.58 18.28 -8.15
C ASP A 68 -8.28 18.92 -7.63
N ALA A 69 -7.72 19.84 -8.42
CA ALA A 69 -6.44 20.47 -8.10
C ALA A 69 -6.47 21.31 -6.82
N ASP A 70 -7.59 21.96 -6.50
CA ASP A 70 -7.72 22.79 -5.28
C ASP A 70 -7.81 21.89 -4.05
N GLU A 71 -8.53 20.78 -4.14
CA GLU A 71 -8.59 19.76 -3.08
C GLU A 71 -7.23 19.14 -2.83
N VAL A 72 -6.50 18.77 -3.88
CA VAL A 72 -5.13 18.25 -3.80
C VAL A 72 -4.20 19.28 -3.15
N ALA A 73 -4.27 20.55 -3.53
CA ALA A 73 -3.48 21.60 -2.90
C ALA A 73 -3.80 21.76 -1.41
N GLY A 74 -5.07 21.67 -1.01
CA GLY A 74 -5.49 21.65 0.38
C GLY A 74 -4.92 20.46 1.18
N MET A 75 -4.91 19.27 0.59
CA MET A 75 -4.30 18.09 1.19
C MET A 75 -2.78 18.24 1.31
N LEU A 76 -2.09 18.72 0.28
CA LEU A 76 -0.64 19.01 0.32
C LEU A 76 -0.28 20.00 1.42
N ALA A 77 -1.08 21.05 1.63
CA ALA A 77 -0.86 21.99 2.73
C ALA A 77 -0.95 21.30 4.11
N ASN A 78 -1.91 20.39 4.30
CA ASN A 78 -2.01 19.60 5.53
C ASN A 78 -0.82 18.65 5.71
N THR A 79 -0.32 18.02 4.64
CA THR A 79 0.85 17.13 4.71
C THR A 79 2.12 17.90 5.04
N ALA A 80 2.28 19.14 4.56
CA ALA A 80 3.41 20.01 4.89
C ALA A 80 3.45 20.32 6.39
N VAL A 81 2.32 20.64 7.01
CA VAL A 81 2.23 20.86 8.45
C VAL A 81 2.63 19.60 9.24
N LEU A 82 2.15 18.42 8.82
CA LEU A 82 2.56 17.16 9.46
C LEU A 82 4.07 16.93 9.38
N ALA A 83 4.67 17.25 8.23
CA ALA A 83 6.11 17.12 8.05
C ALA A 83 6.90 18.07 8.97
N ASP A 84 6.40 19.30 9.14
CA ASP A 84 7.01 20.29 10.05
C ASP A 84 6.88 19.91 11.53
N GLU A 85 5.81 19.20 11.90
CA GLU A 85 5.56 18.74 13.27
C GLU A 85 6.30 17.43 13.61
N ALA A 86 6.60 16.59 12.64
CA ALA A 86 7.25 15.29 12.85
C ALA A 86 8.68 15.44 13.39
N ARG A 87 9.09 14.53 14.25
CA ARG A 87 10.43 14.50 14.84
C ARG A 87 11.04 13.11 14.75
N PRO A 88 12.35 12.98 14.49
CA PRO A 88 13.05 11.71 14.62
C PRO A 88 12.85 11.12 16.03
N GLY A 89 12.58 9.82 16.09
CA GLY A 89 12.28 9.14 17.36
C GLY A 89 10.82 9.21 17.81
N ASP A 90 9.99 10.00 17.13
CA ASP A 90 8.53 9.98 17.32
C ASP A 90 7.95 8.62 16.93
N MET A 91 7.07 8.06 17.77
CA MET A 91 6.41 6.76 17.52
C MET A 91 5.48 6.79 16.31
N THR A 92 5.08 7.97 15.86
CA THR A 92 4.09 8.18 14.81
C THR A 92 4.71 8.62 13.49
N SER A 93 6.03 8.71 13.40
CA SER A 93 6.73 9.08 12.17
C SER A 93 7.88 8.12 11.85
N TRP A 94 8.13 7.91 10.56
CA TRP A 94 9.23 7.09 10.07
C TRP A 94 10.24 7.95 9.35
N TRP A 95 11.49 7.69 9.64
CA TRP A 95 12.63 8.42 9.11
C TRP A 95 13.61 7.45 8.47
N GLY A 96 14.26 7.91 7.43
CA GLY A 96 15.36 7.24 6.77
C GLY A 96 16.58 8.15 6.72
N ARG A 97 17.65 7.68 6.06
CA ARG A 97 18.83 8.49 5.74
C ARG A 97 19.07 8.46 4.25
N ASP A 98 19.35 9.63 3.70
CA ASP A 98 19.84 9.73 2.33
C ASP A 98 21.33 9.34 2.22
N SER A 99 21.87 9.28 1.02
CA SER A 99 23.27 8.95 0.77
C SER A 99 24.25 9.99 1.32
N GLY A 100 23.80 11.20 1.61
CA GLY A 100 24.54 12.24 2.30
C GLY A 100 24.54 12.08 3.82
N GLY A 101 23.78 11.13 4.37
CA GLY A 101 23.63 10.85 5.81
C GLY A 101 22.61 11.76 6.51
N ALA A 102 21.85 12.57 5.78
CA ALA A 102 20.80 13.39 6.37
C ALA A 102 19.57 12.55 6.73
N GLU A 103 18.97 12.80 7.90
CA GLU A 103 17.70 12.19 8.29
C GLU A 103 16.56 12.80 7.50
N VAL A 104 15.72 11.95 6.89
CA VAL A 104 14.65 12.33 5.98
C VAL A 104 13.35 11.67 6.41
N LEU A 105 12.30 12.47 6.58
CA LEU A 105 10.95 11.97 6.86
C LEU A 105 10.41 11.21 5.65
N THR A 106 9.92 9.98 5.90
CA THR A 106 9.32 9.13 4.88
C THR A 106 7.84 8.86 5.12
N ARG A 107 7.38 8.86 6.38
CA ARG A 107 5.98 8.64 6.73
C ARG A 107 5.56 9.35 8.01
N VAL A 108 4.28 9.69 8.08
CA VAL A 108 3.58 10.03 9.32
C VAL A 108 2.35 9.13 9.43
N LEU A 109 2.22 8.43 10.56
CA LEU A 109 1.20 7.40 10.82
C LEU A 109 0.00 7.93 11.63
N ARG A 110 -0.06 9.23 11.89
CA ARG A 110 -1.13 9.92 12.63
C ARG A 110 -1.77 11.04 11.80
N ALA A 111 -1.93 10.83 10.51
CA ALA A 111 -2.37 11.90 9.63
C ALA A 111 -3.81 12.37 9.93
N ALA A 112 -4.64 11.54 10.58
CA ALA A 112 -5.96 11.94 11.07
C ALA A 112 -5.92 12.96 12.21
N SER A 113 -4.76 13.31 12.78
CA SER A 113 -4.59 14.47 13.66
C SER A 113 -4.90 15.80 12.94
N ARG A 114 -4.81 15.81 11.61
CA ARG A 114 -5.22 16.96 10.78
C ARG A 114 -6.67 16.81 10.35
N PRO A 115 -7.58 17.75 10.72
CA PRO A 115 -9.01 17.62 10.41
C PRO A 115 -9.28 17.43 8.91
N GLY A 116 -8.53 18.10 8.02
CA GLY A 116 -8.69 17.96 6.57
C GLY A 116 -8.33 16.57 6.05
N LEU A 117 -7.34 15.89 6.63
CA LEU A 117 -6.97 14.52 6.26
C LEU A 117 -7.86 13.48 6.97
N ARG A 118 -8.29 13.77 8.21
CA ARG A 118 -9.26 12.91 8.91
C ARG A 118 -10.57 12.79 8.14
N ALA A 119 -11.07 13.92 7.61
CA ALA A 119 -12.33 13.96 6.87
C ALA A 119 -12.33 13.04 5.62
N LEU A 120 -11.16 12.74 5.05
CA LEU A 120 -11.06 11.84 3.89
C LEU A 120 -11.53 10.43 4.20
N ALA A 121 -11.40 9.96 5.44
CA ALA A 121 -11.86 8.64 5.85
C ALA A 121 -13.40 8.47 5.72
N ASP A 122 -14.15 9.58 5.80
CA ASP A 122 -15.60 9.63 5.68
C ASP A 122 -16.07 10.34 4.39
N ASP A 123 -15.15 10.70 3.50
CA ASP A 123 -15.48 11.32 2.21
C ASP A 123 -16.39 10.40 1.39
N PRO A 124 -17.53 10.88 0.88
CA PRO A 124 -18.48 10.05 0.13
C PRO A 124 -17.87 9.35 -1.09
N ARG A 125 -16.88 9.98 -1.74
CA ARG A 125 -16.17 9.40 -2.89
C ARG A 125 -15.32 8.20 -2.45
N ILE A 126 -14.59 8.34 -1.34
CA ILE A 126 -13.80 7.26 -0.75
C ILE A 126 -14.71 6.11 -0.32
N ARG A 127 -15.83 6.41 0.35
CA ARG A 127 -16.81 5.40 0.75
C ARG A 127 -17.36 4.64 -0.46
N ARG A 128 -17.74 5.34 -1.53
CA ARG A 128 -18.21 4.73 -2.77
C ARG A 128 -17.17 3.79 -3.42
N ILE A 129 -15.88 4.18 -3.39
CA ILE A 129 -14.81 3.32 -3.92
C ILE A 129 -14.67 2.05 -3.06
N VAL A 130 -14.73 2.18 -1.73
CA VAL A 130 -14.65 1.03 -0.82
C VAL A 130 -15.82 0.06 -1.01
N GLU A 131 -17.03 0.57 -1.22
CA GLU A 131 -18.25 -0.22 -1.47
C GLU A 131 -18.15 -1.10 -2.72
N ALA A 132 -17.22 -0.82 -3.66
CA ALA A 132 -16.96 -1.68 -4.81
C ALA A 132 -16.41 -3.06 -4.42
N SER A 133 -15.90 -3.23 -3.20
CA SER A 133 -15.45 -4.52 -2.68
C SER A 133 -16.58 -5.47 -2.31
N ASP A 134 -17.80 -4.97 -2.19
CA ASP A 134 -18.97 -5.67 -1.62
C ASP A 134 -18.78 -6.12 -0.15
N GLU A 135 -17.77 -5.58 0.53
CA GLU A 135 -17.44 -5.87 1.94
C GLU A 135 -17.85 -4.70 2.85
N ASP A 136 -18.29 -5.01 4.07
CA ASP A 136 -18.58 -3.99 5.09
C ASP A 136 -17.25 -3.51 5.73
N LEU A 137 -16.59 -2.58 5.06
CA LEU A 137 -15.32 -2.02 5.48
C LEU A 137 -15.47 -0.64 6.10
N ALA A 138 -14.83 -0.45 7.24
CA ALA A 138 -14.74 0.84 7.91
C ALA A 138 -13.29 1.29 8.12
N PRO A 139 -13.00 2.60 8.03
CA PRO A 139 -11.70 3.11 8.43
C PRO A 139 -11.57 3.01 9.95
N LYS A 140 -10.41 2.57 10.44
CA LYS A 140 -10.12 2.58 11.88
C LYS A 140 -9.34 3.84 12.21
N VAL A 141 -10.09 4.89 12.50
CA VAL A 141 -9.53 6.18 12.94
C VAL A 141 -9.86 6.35 14.40
N PRO A 142 -8.89 6.32 15.32
CA PRO A 142 -9.12 6.49 16.74
C PRO A 142 -9.57 7.92 17.07
N ASP A 143 -10.23 8.08 18.20
CA ASP A 143 -10.64 9.40 18.71
C ASP A 143 -9.44 10.21 19.22
N ASP A 144 -8.42 9.54 19.75
CA ASP A 144 -7.18 10.17 20.19
C ASP A 144 -6.36 10.65 18.97
N PRO A 145 -6.15 11.96 18.81
CA PRO A 145 -5.40 12.51 17.68
C PRO A 145 -3.90 12.18 17.70
N GLU A 146 -3.36 11.77 18.85
CA GLU A 146 -1.94 11.39 18.98
C GLU A 146 -1.73 9.89 18.80
N ALA A 147 -2.79 9.10 18.71
CA ALA A 147 -2.66 7.67 18.43
C ALA A 147 -2.22 7.43 16.98
N VAL A 148 -1.51 6.33 16.78
CA VAL A 148 -1.29 5.78 15.44
C VAL A 148 -2.65 5.42 14.85
N ASP A 149 -2.98 6.00 13.73
CA ASP A 149 -4.23 5.77 13.00
C ASP A 149 -3.98 5.03 11.68
N ARG A 150 -5.03 4.86 10.89
CA ARG A 150 -4.93 4.26 9.58
C ARG A 150 -4.95 5.26 8.44
N VAL A 151 -4.72 6.54 8.75
CA VAL A 151 -4.49 7.59 7.77
C VAL A 151 -3.01 7.95 7.81
N THR A 152 -2.30 7.55 6.78
CA THR A 152 -0.84 7.70 6.71
C THR A 152 -0.48 8.61 5.56
N VAL A 153 0.42 9.54 5.78
CA VAL A 153 1.09 10.28 4.69
C VAL A 153 2.43 9.63 4.39
N LEU A 154 2.69 9.40 3.12
CA LEU A 154 3.95 8.87 2.61
C LEU A 154 4.61 9.90 1.70
N TRP A 155 5.89 10.14 1.93
CA TRP A 155 6.77 10.92 1.05
C TRP A 155 7.82 9.99 0.44
N LYS A 156 7.80 9.86 -0.87
CA LYS A 156 8.93 9.26 -1.57
C LYS A 156 10.08 10.27 -1.61
N ARG A 157 11.27 9.74 -1.49
CA ARG A 157 12.50 10.51 -1.56
C ARG A 157 13.50 9.78 -2.46
N PRO A 158 14.30 10.49 -3.21
CA PRO A 158 15.40 9.86 -3.94
C PRO A 158 16.54 9.55 -3.00
N ASP A 159 17.47 8.77 -3.50
CA ASP A 159 18.81 8.66 -2.94
C ASP A 159 18.83 8.18 -1.47
N MET A 160 17.87 7.34 -1.10
CA MET A 160 17.77 6.79 0.24
C MET A 160 18.77 5.66 0.42
N ALA A 161 19.65 5.78 1.42
CA ALA A 161 20.63 4.78 1.79
C ALA A 161 20.13 3.84 2.89
N GLU A 162 19.27 4.35 3.77
CA GLU A 162 18.71 3.60 4.91
C GLU A 162 17.25 3.97 5.11
N GLY A 163 16.44 3.02 5.55
CA GLY A 163 15.04 3.26 5.92
C GLY A 163 14.02 2.75 4.92
N LEU A 164 12.75 2.67 5.34
CA LEU A 164 11.62 2.26 4.51
C LEU A 164 11.01 3.43 3.71
N ALA A 165 11.82 4.12 2.92
CA ALA A 165 11.32 5.04 1.91
C ALA A 165 10.73 4.27 0.73
N ASP A 166 11.33 3.13 0.44
CA ASP A 166 10.96 2.22 -0.61
C ASP A 166 10.38 0.96 0.00
N LEU A 167 9.24 0.54 -0.51
CA LEU A 167 8.63 -0.71 -0.09
C LEU A 167 8.91 -1.77 -1.14
N PRO A 168 9.67 -2.82 -0.80
CA PRO A 168 9.82 -3.97 -1.66
C PRO A 168 8.45 -4.63 -1.89
N TRP A 169 8.40 -5.61 -2.78
CA TRP A 169 7.18 -6.39 -2.99
C TRP A 169 6.71 -7.03 -1.69
N HIS A 170 5.49 -6.70 -1.27
CA HIS A 170 4.89 -7.14 -0.01
C HIS A 170 3.37 -7.23 -0.11
N ARG A 171 2.74 -7.69 0.95
CA ARG A 171 1.30 -7.67 1.23
C ARG A 171 1.07 -6.95 2.55
N ASP A 172 0.09 -6.09 2.63
CA ASP A 172 -0.22 -5.36 3.87
C ASP A 172 -0.77 -6.28 4.96
N CYS A 173 -1.46 -7.34 4.56
CA CYS A 173 -2.06 -8.31 5.48
C CYS A 173 -1.08 -9.36 6.00
N GLY A 174 0.03 -9.59 5.33
CA GLY A 174 1.01 -10.61 5.71
C GLY A 174 0.53 -12.05 5.57
N MET A 175 -0.56 -12.33 4.88
CA MET A 175 -1.14 -13.68 4.68
C MET A 175 -1.38 -14.47 5.98
N GLY A 176 -1.54 -13.78 7.10
CA GLY A 176 -1.62 -14.46 8.39
C GLY A 176 -3.03 -14.47 8.98
N GLY A 177 -3.50 -15.64 9.40
CA GLY A 177 -4.66 -15.82 10.27
C GLY A 177 -6.03 -15.82 9.62
N HIS A 178 -6.14 -15.66 8.31
CA HIS A 178 -7.38 -15.83 7.54
C HIS A 178 -7.15 -16.74 6.33
N ALA A 179 -8.20 -17.39 5.89
CA ALA A 179 -8.08 -18.53 4.99
C ALA A 179 -7.60 -18.14 3.58
N ILE A 180 -8.18 -17.21 2.94
CA ILE A 180 -7.82 -16.68 1.61
C ILE A 180 -8.57 -15.37 1.46
N ASN A 181 -7.97 -14.38 0.83
CA ASN A 181 -8.51 -13.04 0.65
C ASN A 181 -8.76 -12.31 1.97
N CYS A 182 -7.81 -11.51 2.39
CA CYS A 182 -8.05 -10.54 3.43
C CYS A 182 -9.09 -9.53 2.93
N PRO A 183 -10.23 -9.38 3.59
CA PRO A 183 -11.23 -8.41 3.18
C PRO A 183 -10.80 -6.97 3.41
N SER A 184 -9.70 -6.75 4.14
CA SER A 184 -9.15 -5.40 4.32
C SER A 184 -8.62 -4.82 3.03
N ALA A 185 -8.66 -3.51 2.92
CA ALA A 185 -8.16 -2.77 1.77
C ALA A 185 -7.42 -1.51 2.18
N VAL A 186 -6.54 -1.05 1.31
CA VAL A 186 -5.87 0.25 1.42
C VAL A 186 -6.24 1.10 0.23
N LEU A 187 -6.70 2.31 0.50
CA LEU A 187 -6.84 3.37 -0.49
C LEU A 187 -5.63 4.27 -0.46
N THR A 188 -5.18 4.68 -1.63
CA THR A 188 -4.11 5.65 -1.79
C THR A 188 -4.62 6.82 -2.62
N ILE A 189 -4.66 8.01 -2.03
CA ILE A 189 -4.93 9.27 -2.72
C ILE A 189 -3.59 9.83 -3.17
N CYS A 190 -3.41 10.03 -4.46
CA CYS A 190 -2.18 10.54 -5.03
C CYS A 190 -2.21 12.08 -5.04
N LEU A 191 -1.28 12.69 -4.32
CA LEU A 191 -1.17 14.16 -4.26
C LEU A 191 -0.19 14.72 -5.27
N THR A 192 0.64 13.87 -5.85
CA THR A 192 1.56 14.16 -6.96
C THR A 192 1.55 12.98 -7.91
N ASP A 193 2.02 13.19 -9.13
CA ASP A 193 2.01 12.14 -10.16
C ASP A 193 2.88 10.95 -9.77
N GLY A 194 2.41 9.76 -10.14
CA GLY A 194 3.07 8.48 -9.90
C GLY A 194 3.70 7.94 -11.17
N SER A 195 4.95 8.28 -11.40
CA SER A 195 5.74 7.75 -12.50
C SER A 195 6.94 6.94 -11.98
N PRO A 196 7.64 6.17 -12.83
CA PRO A 196 8.89 5.52 -12.43
C PRO A 196 9.92 6.50 -11.83
N GLU A 197 9.99 7.72 -12.37
CA GLU A 197 10.87 8.79 -11.89
C GLU A 197 10.53 9.22 -10.48
N ALA A 198 9.25 9.17 -10.12
CA ALA A 198 8.73 9.56 -8.80
C ALA A 198 8.59 8.39 -7.81
N GLY A 199 9.02 7.17 -8.16
CA GLY A 199 8.86 6.00 -7.31
C GLY A 199 7.43 5.47 -7.31
N GLN A 200 6.95 5.04 -8.49
CA GLN A 200 5.56 4.65 -8.73
C GLN A 200 5.13 3.42 -7.92
N LEU A 201 3.84 3.40 -7.58
CA LEU A 201 3.18 2.23 -7.02
C LEU A 201 3.01 1.16 -8.12
N ARG A 202 3.36 -0.08 -7.79
CA ARG A 202 3.25 -1.24 -8.67
C ARG A 202 2.39 -2.31 -8.05
N PHE A 203 1.66 -3.04 -8.89
CA PHE A 203 0.81 -4.16 -8.50
C PHE A 203 1.18 -5.43 -9.25
N LEU A 204 0.97 -6.57 -8.61
CA LEU A 204 0.95 -7.88 -9.26
C LEU A 204 -0.50 -8.33 -9.40
N PRO A 205 -1.16 -8.09 -10.56
CA PRO A 205 -2.59 -8.31 -10.73
C PRO A 205 -2.98 -9.75 -10.42
N GLY A 206 -4.06 -9.96 -9.66
CA GLY A 206 -4.58 -11.26 -9.30
C GLY A 206 -3.87 -11.97 -8.15
N SER A 207 -2.75 -11.45 -7.67
CA SER A 207 -1.92 -12.11 -6.65
C SER A 207 -2.59 -12.25 -5.27
N HIS A 208 -3.66 -11.50 -5.00
CA HIS A 208 -4.48 -11.66 -3.79
C HIS A 208 -5.20 -13.02 -3.73
N ARG A 209 -5.30 -13.73 -4.86
CA ARG A 209 -6.00 -15.02 -4.99
C ARG A 209 -5.16 -16.23 -4.61
N GLY A 210 -3.90 -16.05 -4.25
CA GLY A 210 -3.02 -17.13 -3.86
C GLY A 210 -1.69 -16.67 -3.29
N ALA A 211 -0.91 -17.61 -2.77
CA ALA A 211 0.42 -17.33 -2.25
C ALA A 211 1.40 -17.06 -3.39
N PHE A 212 2.20 -16.03 -3.27
CA PHE A 212 3.34 -15.75 -4.15
C PHE A 212 4.62 -15.79 -3.30
N PRO A 213 5.61 -16.63 -3.68
CA PRO A 213 6.73 -17.00 -2.79
C PRO A 213 7.85 -15.96 -2.70
N PHE A 214 7.65 -14.76 -3.21
CA PHE A 214 8.66 -13.72 -3.14
C PHE A 214 8.74 -13.13 -1.72
N VAL A 215 9.96 -13.08 -1.21
CA VAL A 215 10.35 -12.30 -0.02
C VAL A 215 11.65 -11.60 -0.39
N ASP A 216 11.75 -10.30 -0.12
CA ASP A 216 12.95 -9.53 -0.41
C ASP A 216 14.19 -10.12 0.28
N GLY A 217 15.31 -10.15 -0.46
CA GLY A 217 16.56 -10.77 0.01
C GLY A 217 16.60 -12.30 -0.09
N THR A 218 15.63 -12.94 -0.73
CA THR A 218 15.66 -14.38 -1.08
C THR A 218 16.13 -14.59 -2.51
N ASP A 219 16.45 -15.87 -2.85
CA ASP A 219 16.81 -16.26 -4.23
C ASP A 219 15.62 -16.25 -5.21
N VAL A 220 14.41 -15.91 -4.74
CA VAL A 220 13.23 -15.82 -5.58
C VAL A 220 13.23 -14.48 -6.32
N GLU A 221 13.12 -14.53 -7.63
CA GLU A 221 13.08 -13.33 -8.46
C GLU A 221 11.86 -12.46 -8.12
N ALA A 222 12.09 -11.15 -7.99
CA ALA A 222 11.03 -10.19 -7.75
C ALA A 222 10.03 -10.19 -8.92
N PRO A 223 8.70 -10.11 -8.64
CA PRO A 223 7.71 -10.05 -9.71
C PRO A 223 7.86 -8.77 -10.53
N GLY A 224 7.65 -8.84 -11.83
CA GLY A 224 7.65 -7.66 -12.69
C GLY A 224 6.51 -6.72 -12.36
N GLY A 225 5.30 -7.26 -12.25
CA GLY A 225 4.09 -6.50 -12.00
C GLY A 225 3.85 -5.36 -12.98
N ILE A 226 2.89 -4.50 -12.69
CA ILE A 226 2.59 -3.30 -13.47
C ILE A 226 2.72 -2.04 -12.62
N GLY A 227 3.13 -0.94 -13.23
CA GLY A 227 3.05 0.40 -12.65
C GLY A 227 1.95 1.18 -13.35
N LEU A 228 1.07 1.82 -12.60
CA LEU A 228 0.01 2.65 -13.16
C LEU A 228 0.50 4.09 -13.38
N PRO A 229 0.12 4.73 -14.49
CA PRO A 229 0.43 6.14 -14.75
C PRO A 229 -0.55 7.05 -13.99
N ILE A 230 -0.46 7.04 -12.67
CA ILE A 230 -1.36 7.74 -11.75
C ILE A 230 -1.05 9.24 -11.78
N GLU A 231 -2.08 10.07 -11.85
CA GLU A 231 -1.97 11.52 -11.77
C GLU A 231 -2.40 12.05 -10.39
N ALA A 232 -2.03 13.29 -10.07
CA ALA A 232 -2.49 13.94 -8.85
C ALA A 232 -4.02 14.04 -8.84
N GLY A 233 -4.66 13.69 -7.70
CA GLY A 233 -6.12 13.62 -7.57
C GLY A 233 -6.71 12.25 -7.88
N ASP A 234 -5.94 11.32 -8.45
CA ASP A 234 -6.35 9.94 -8.62
C ASP A 234 -6.36 9.17 -7.29
N VAL A 235 -7.18 8.13 -7.25
CA VAL A 235 -7.26 7.21 -6.12
C VAL A 235 -7.02 5.79 -6.60
N THR A 236 -6.18 5.05 -5.89
CA THR A 236 -6.15 3.59 -6.03
C THR A 236 -6.70 2.94 -4.78
N MET A 237 -7.33 1.78 -4.96
CA MET A 237 -7.71 0.87 -3.88
C MET A 237 -7.14 -0.50 -4.19
N HIS A 238 -6.61 -1.20 -3.20
CA HIS A 238 -6.19 -2.59 -3.37
C HIS A 238 -6.51 -3.41 -2.11
N TYR A 239 -6.74 -4.70 -2.32
CA TYR A 239 -6.86 -5.63 -1.20
C TYR A 239 -5.53 -5.77 -0.47
N SER A 240 -5.58 -5.90 0.85
CA SER A 240 -4.37 -6.03 1.68
C SER A 240 -3.56 -7.30 1.37
N ASP A 241 -4.16 -8.28 0.72
CA ASP A 241 -3.48 -9.50 0.24
C ASP A 241 -2.86 -9.34 -1.16
N LEU A 242 -3.09 -8.25 -1.85
CA LEU A 242 -2.47 -8.03 -3.15
C LEU A 242 -0.97 -7.75 -2.99
N MET A 243 -0.15 -8.48 -3.73
CA MET A 243 1.28 -8.17 -3.84
C MET A 243 1.45 -6.83 -4.53
N HIS A 244 2.13 -5.92 -3.87
CA HIS A 244 2.42 -4.59 -4.39
C HIS A 244 3.77 -4.08 -3.90
N ALA A 245 4.27 -3.06 -4.56
CA ALA A 245 5.56 -2.45 -4.25
C ALA A 245 5.53 -0.95 -4.51
N SER A 246 6.40 -0.23 -3.83
CA SER A 246 6.65 1.19 -4.06
C SER A 246 8.15 1.37 -4.22
N LEU A 247 8.63 1.16 -5.46
CA LEU A 247 10.05 1.10 -5.79
C LEU A 247 10.73 2.46 -5.60
N PRO A 248 12.07 2.49 -5.52
CA PRO A 248 12.83 3.73 -5.49
C PRO A 248 12.49 4.65 -6.66
N PRO A 249 12.48 5.97 -6.46
CA PRO A 249 12.48 6.91 -7.57
C PRO A 249 13.70 6.68 -8.47
N THR A 250 13.51 6.76 -9.79
CA THR A 250 14.61 6.66 -10.75
C THR A 250 15.22 8.02 -11.11
N SER A 251 14.56 9.12 -10.69
CA SER A 251 15.07 10.49 -10.83
C SER A 251 15.69 10.98 -9.52
N SER A 252 16.80 11.69 -9.61
CA SER A 252 17.42 12.41 -8.49
C SER A 252 16.82 13.81 -8.26
N ASP A 253 16.08 14.35 -9.24
CA ASP A 253 15.68 15.75 -9.27
C ASP A 253 14.19 16.00 -8.96
N GLY A 254 13.42 14.95 -8.68
CA GLY A 254 11.97 15.05 -8.46
C GLY A 254 11.16 15.41 -9.72
N PRO A 255 9.84 15.65 -9.61
CA PRO A 255 9.07 15.56 -8.38
C PRO A 255 9.01 14.15 -7.81
N TYR A 256 8.81 14.04 -6.49
CA TYR A 256 8.65 12.75 -5.83
C TYR A 256 7.21 12.54 -5.41
N ARG A 257 6.81 11.28 -5.29
CA ARG A 257 5.44 10.94 -4.97
C ARG A 257 5.10 11.26 -3.50
N ILE A 258 4.01 12.01 -3.31
CA ILE A 258 3.35 12.21 -2.02
C ILE A 258 1.97 11.58 -2.09
N SER A 259 1.61 10.79 -1.09
CA SER A 259 0.33 10.09 -1.05
C SER A 259 -0.26 10.08 0.35
N VAL A 260 -1.61 10.10 0.41
CA VAL A 260 -2.36 9.80 1.64
C VAL A 260 -2.92 8.40 1.50
N LEU A 261 -2.61 7.54 2.46
CA LEU A 261 -3.09 6.17 2.53
C LEU A 261 -4.16 6.07 3.61
N ILE A 262 -5.25 5.36 3.32
CA ILE A 262 -6.34 5.12 4.27
C ILE A 262 -6.61 3.62 4.32
N GLY A 263 -6.38 3.01 5.50
CA GLY A 263 -6.65 1.58 5.72
C GLY A 263 -8.10 1.34 6.11
N PHE A 264 -8.73 0.36 5.48
CA PHE A 264 -10.07 -0.11 5.77
C PHE A 264 -10.04 -1.58 6.20
N SER A 265 -10.87 -1.93 7.16
CA SER A 265 -11.00 -3.31 7.64
C SER A 265 -12.46 -3.60 7.94
N PRO A 266 -12.87 -4.89 7.94
CA PRO A 266 -14.21 -5.26 8.38
C PRO A 266 -14.55 -4.63 9.72
N SER A 267 -15.78 -4.10 9.84
CA SER A 267 -16.24 -3.38 11.01
C SER A 267 -16.25 -4.27 12.27
N ASP A 268 -16.47 -5.58 12.10
CA ASP A 268 -16.52 -6.61 13.15
C ASP A 268 -15.18 -7.34 13.38
N ALA A 269 -14.18 -7.11 12.50
CA ALA A 269 -12.91 -7.78 12.63
C ALA A 269 -12.11 -7.25 13.83
N GLY A 270 -11.95 -8.08 14.83
CA GLY A 270 -10.78 -8.00 15.69
C GLY A 270 -9.52 -8.08 14.81
N HIS A 271 -8.44 -7.42 15.21
CA HIS A 271 -7.15 -7.61 14.55
C HIS A 271 -6.80 -9.10 14.55
N HIS A 272 -7.02 -9.77 13.45
CA HIS A 272 -6.36 -11.03 13.21
C HIS A 272 -4.87 -10.72 12.98
N ARG A 273 -4.10 -10.75 14.04
CA ARG A 273 -2.66 -10.88 13.91
C ARG A 273 -2.44 -12.31 13.45
N GLY A 274 -2.37 -12.49 12.14
CA GLY A 274 -1.88 -13.74 11.60
C GLY A 274 -0.45 -14.01 12.07
N GLU A 275 -0.02 -15.24 11.94
CA GLU A 275 1.38 -15.58 12.13
C GLU A 275 2.20 -14.74 11.13
N ARG A 276 3.07 -13.91 11.64
CA ARG A 276 3.59 -12.65 11.11
C ARG A 276 4.67 -12.75 10.03
N HIS A 277 4.90 -13.89 9.46
CA HIS A 277 6.14 -14.18 8.73
C HIS A 277 6.49 -13.23 7.59
N TYR A 278 5.50 -12.57 7.00
CA TYR A 278 5.74 -11.68 5.86
C TYR A 278 6.12 -10.27 6.28
N ASN A 279 5.40 -9.69 7.24
CA ASN A 279 5.71 -8.37 7.79
C ASN A 279 6.93 -8.40 8.71
N ASP A 280 7.20 -9.54 9.34
CA ASP A 280 8.42 -9.71 10.15
C ASP A 280 9.67 -9.69 9.27
N ALA A 281 9.62 -10.11 8.01
CA ALA A 281 10.72 -9.95 7.07
C ALA A 281 11.02 -8.48 6.77
N LEU A 282 9.99 -7.62 6.67
CA LEU A 282 10.15 -6.17 6.54
C LEU A 282 10.66 -5.51 7.84
N LEU A 283 10.36 -6.11 9.00
CA LEU A 283 10.77 -5.60 10.31
C LEU A 283 12.14 -6.14 10.75
N ILE A 284 12.50 -7.34 10.31
CA ILE A 284 13.75 -8.04 10.68
C ILE A 284 14.90 -7.64 9.75
N ASN A 285 14.60 -7.35 8.49
CA ASN A 285 15.59 -6.78 7.59
C ASN A 285 15.93 -5.37 8.07
N LYS A 286 17.08 -5.28 8.73
CA LYS A 286 17.65 -4.03 9.27
C LYS A 286 17.80 -2.93 8.22
N ASP A 287 17.64 -3.27 6.95
CA ASP A 287 17.68 -2.37 5.81
C ASP A 287 16.44 -1.46 5.73
N GLY A 288 15.42 -1.74 6.52
CA GLY A 288 14.15 -1.04 6.46
C GLY A 288 14.03 0.22 7.29
N GLN A 289 14.75 0.35 8.41
CA GLN A 289 14.57 1.49 9.31
C GLN A 289 15.84 1.85 10.07
N ILE A 290 16.03 3.13 10.30
CA ILE A 290 17.08 3.63 11.17
C ILE A 290 16.83 3.22 12.62
N ASP A 291 17.84 3.34 13.47
CA ASP A 291 17.89 2.85 14.87
C ASP A 291 16.66 3.18 15.74
N HIS A 292 15.90 4.21 15.39
CA HIS A 292 14.68 4.58 16.12
C HIS A 292 13.64 3.45 16.19
N LEU A 293 13.49 2.59 15.17
CA LEU A 293 12.55 1.48 15.22
C LEU A 293 13.08 0.33 16.08
N GLY A 294 14.38 0.05 15.98
CA GLY A 294 15.01 -0.95 16.85
C GLY A 294 14.78 -0.65 18.32
N GLN A 295 14.86 0.63 18.69
CA GLN A 295 14.61 1.11 20.04
C GLN A 295 13.14 0.96 20.43
N ARG A 296 12.19 1.31 19.55
CA ARG A 296 10.74 1.13 19.76
C ARG A 296 10.34 -0.32 20.01
N LEU A 297 10.91 -1.23 19.20
CA LEU A 297 10.62 -2.66 19.32
C LEU A 297 11.24 -3.27 20.59
N ALA A 298 12.38 -2.73 21.06
CA ALA A 298 13.01 -3.13 22.33
C ALA A 298 12.23 -2.62 23.55
N ASP A 299 11.58 -1.47 23.45
CA ASP A 299 10.82 -0.81 24.52
C ASP A 299 9.37 -1.35 24.64
N GLY A 300 8.98 -2.36 23.86
CA GLY A 300 7.74 -3.10 24.05
C GLY A 300 6.50 -2.41 23.49
N GLY A 301 6.62 -1.77 22.34
CA GLY A 301 5.47 -1.22 21.60
C GLY A 301 4.44 -2.26 21.19
#